data_cc27badb55db266ddc1ec395b760fb82
#
_entry.id   cc27badb55db266ddc1ec395b760fb82
#
_cell.length_a   1.000
_cell.length_b   1.000
_cell.length_c   1.000
_cell.angle_alpha   90.00
_cell.angle_beta   90.00
_cell.angle_gamma   90.00
#
_symmetry.space_group_name_H-M   'P 1'
#
loop_
_entity.id
_entity.type
_entity.pdbx_description
1 polymer ?
#
loop_
_entity_poly.entity_id
_entity_poly.type
_entity_poly.pdbx_seq_one_letter_code
_entity_poly.pdbx_strand_id
1 'polypeptide(L)'
;LPTAAPGRPRLALFDLDHTLLPIDSDYEWGEFTQRIGWTDPQEFGRRNAEFYDHYQAGTLDVHDYVRFATEALRLRGAEEAAAANARFLREVVQPAIRQPALDLLRAHRDAGDQVLIITATNEFVTRPIAELLGVPELVAVELERGPDDWFTGEIRGIPTMREGKVQRMEEWLSAH
;
A
#
# COMPACT_ATOMS: atom_id res chain seq x y z
N LEU A 1 5.27 16.37 21.43
CA LEU A 1 4.05 15.57 21.48
C LEU A 1 3.57 15.45 22.93
N PRO A 2 2.25 15.51 23.24
CA PRO A 2 1.76 15.26 24.59
C PRO A 2 2.09 13.81 24.99
N THR A 3 2.51 13.59 26.23
CA THR A 3 2.81 12.25 26.77
C THR A 3 1.54 11.41 26.90
N ALA A 4 1.65 10.10 26.60
CA ALA A 4 0.54 9.16 26.81
C ALA A 4 0.13 9.11 28.30
N ALA A 5 -1.16 8.91 28.57
CA ALA A 5 -1.62 8.63 29.91
C ALA A 5 -1.05 7.27 30.37
N PRO A 6 -0.68 7.11 31.65
CA PRO A 6 -0.15 5.85 32.17
C PRO A 6 -1.11 4.69 31.88
N GLY A 7 -0.65 3.66 31.18
CA GLY A 7 -1.38 2.39 30.99
C GLY A 7 -2.11 2.14 29.69
N ARG A 8 -2.10 3.09 28.71
CA ARG A 8 -2.62 2.83 27.36
C ARG A 8 -1.67 3.42 26.33
N PRO A 9 -1.12 2.60 25.40
CA PRO A 9 -0.35 3.12 24.27
C PRO A 9 -1.28 3.99 23.39
N ARG A 10 -0.77 5.13 22.92
CA ARG A 10 -1.47 5.92 21.89
C ARG A 10 -1.19 5.29 20.55
N LEU A 11 -2.19 5.32 19.69
CA LEU A 11 -2.04 4.94 18.30
C LEU A 11 -1.70 6.18 17.46
N ALA A 12 -0.58 6.12 16.75
CA ALA A 12 -0.20 7.07 15.70
C ALA A 12 -0.51 6.45 14.34
N LEU A 13 -1.57 6.93 13.71
CA LEU A 13 -2.09 6.42 12.46
C LEU A 13 -1.61 7.31 11.30
N PHE A 14 -0.98 6.70 10.29
CA PHE A 14 -0.48 7.39 9.11
C PHE A 14 -1.06 6.80 7.83
N ASP A 15 -1.40 7.67 6.89
CA ASP A 15 -1.52 7.29 5.49
C ASP A 15 -0.12 7.17 4.88
N LEU A 16 0.01 6.47 3.74
CA LEU A 16 1.30 6.23 3.11
C LEU A 16 1.56 7.22 1.98
N ASP A 17 0.76 7.13 0.92
CA ASP A 17 0.93 7.87 -0.32
C ASP A 17 0.62 9.36 -0.13
N HIS A 18 1.48 10.23 -0.64
CA HIS A 18 1.43 11.69 -0.42
C HIS A 18 1.43 12.13 1.06
N THR A 19 1.77 11.22 1.97
CA THR A 19 1.88 11.47 3.43
C THR A 19 3.27 11.10 3.95
N LEU A 20 3.55 9.82 4.17
CA LEU A 20 4.91 9.35 4.53
C LEU A 20 5.84 9.29 3.31
N LEU A 21 5.28 9.00 2.14
CA LEU A 21 5.96 9.13 0.85
C LEU A 21 5.43 10.37 0.12
N PRO A 22 6.27 11.12 -0.62
CA PRO A 22 5.83 12.25 -1.46
C PRO A 22 5.27 11.80 -2.82
N ILE A 23 5.17 10.51 -3.05
CA ILE A 23 4.73 9.84 -4.28
C ILE A 23 3.52 8.96 -4.00
N ASP A 24 2.81 8.55 -5.05
CA ASP A 24 1.80 7.51 -5.04
C ASP A 24 2.46 6.17 -5.37
N SER A 25 2.53 5.26 -4.41
CA SER A 25 3.25 4.00 -4.56
C SER A 25 2.61 3.04 -5.55
N ASP A 26 1.27 3.10 -5.72
CA ASP A 26 0.54 2.27 -6.68
C ASP A 26 0.78 2.76 -8.12
N TYR A 27 0.69 4.07 -8.32
CA TYR A 27 1.02 4.70 -9.60
C TYR A 27 2.47 4.41 -10.01
N GLU A 28 3.42 4.62 -9.11
CA GLU A 28 4.85 4.39 -9.40
C GLU A 28 5.16 2.90 -9.66
N TRP A 29 4.45 1.98 -9.00
CA TRP A 29 4.55 0.56 -9.31
C TRP A 29 4.06 0.28 -10.73
N GLY A 30 2.94 0.87 -11.15
CA GLY A 30 2.44 0.79 -12.53
C GLY A 30 3.46 1.28 -13.56
N GLU A 31 4.04 2.47 -13.34
CA GLU A 31 5.10 3.03 -14.20
C GLU A 31 6.35 2.13 -14.22
N PHE A 32 6.70 1.56 -13.06
CA PHE A 32 7.81 0.63 -12.95
C PHE A 32 7.59 -0.64 -13.78
N THR A 33 6.40 -1.24 -13.74
CA THR A 33 6.07 -2.44 -14.51
C THR A 33 6.13 -2.21 -16.03
N GLN A 34 5.74 -1.02 -16.50
CA GLN A 34 5.91 -0.60 -17.89
C GLN A 34 7.40 -0.49 -18.25
N ARG A 35 8.19 0.17 -17.39
CA ARG A 35 9.63 0.37 -17.61
C ARG A 35 10.42 -0.93 -17.72
N ILE A 36 10.02 -1.96 -16.97
CA ILE A 36 10.64 -3.29 -17.03
C ILE A 36 10.04 -4.23 -18.10
N GLY A 37 9.08 -3.72 -18.89
CA GLY A 37 8.48 -4.46 -20.00
C GLY A 37 7.46 -5.52 -19.61
N TRP A 38 6.83 -5.39 -18.43
CA TRP A 38 5.77 -6.30 -17.99
C TRP A 38 4.42 -5.95 -18.55
N THR A 39 4.18 -4.67 -18.82
CA THR A 39 2.93 -4.14 -19.35
C THR A 39 3.20 -3.27 -20.57
N ASP A 40 2.28 -3.30 -21.53
CA ASP A 40 2.31 -2.38 -22.66
C ASP A 40 1.93 -0.96 -22.19
N PRO A 41 2.77 0.06 -22.43
CA PRO A 41 2.51 1.41 -21.93
C PRO A 41 1.24 2.05 -22.46
N GLN A 42 0.86 1.76 -23.71
CA GLN A 42 -0.33 2.36 -24.33
C GLN A 42 -1.61 1.75 -23.72
N GLU A 43 -1.66 0.43 -23.64
CA GLU A 43 -2.80 -0.28 -23.09
C GLU A 43 -2.94 -0.01 -21.58
N PHE A 44 -1.84 -0.05 -20.83
CA PHE A 44 -1.86 0.28 -19.42
C PHE A 44 -2.33 1.72 -19.17
N GLY A 45 -1.77 2.69 -19.91
CA GLY A 45 -2.15 4.10 -19.77
C GLY A 45 -3.62 4.34 -20.07
N ARG A 46 -4.17 3.71 -21.12
CA ARG A 46 -5.59 3.80 -21.45
C ARG A 46 -6.47 3.27 -20.33
N ARG A 47 -6.23 2.06 -19.84
CA ARG A 47 -7.01 1.43 -18.76
C ARG A 47 -6.88 2.21 -17.45
N ASN A 48 -5.68 2.66 -17.12
CA ASN A 48 -5.46 3.45 -15.90
C ASN A 48 -6.20 4.78 -15.94
N ALA A 49 -6.27 5.45 -17.09
CA ALA A 49 -7.06 6.67 -17.26
C ALA A 49 -8.57 6.41 -17.09
N GLU A 50 -9.10 5.30 -17.61
CA GLU A 50 -10.50 4.92 -17.42
C GLU A 50 -10.82 4.70 -15.92
N PHE A 51 -9.94 4.00 -15.17
CA PHE A 51 -10.11 3.83 -13.72
C PHE A 51 -10.01 5.16 -12.95
N TYR A 52 -9.12 6.06 -13.37
CA TYR A 52 -9.01 7.38 -12.79
C TYR A 52 -10.29 8.21 -12.99
N ASP A 53 -10.89 8.18 -14.17
CA ASP A 53 -12.16 8.85 -14.45
C ASP A 53 -13.29 8.29 -13.58
N HIS A 54 -13.37 6.97 -13.41
CA HIS A 54 -14.31 6.34 -12.49
C HIS A 54 -14.06 6.73 -11.03
N TYR A 55 -12.80 6.84 -10.61
CA TYR A 55 -12.43 7.31 -9.28
C TYR A 55 -12.93 8.75 -9.03
N GLN A 56 -12.68 9.65 -9.98
CA GLN A 56 -13.15 11.07 -9.91
C GLN A 56 -14.67 11.16 -9.88
N ALA A 57 -15.35 10.32 -10.64
CA ALA A 57 -16.80 10.26 -10.68
C ALA A 57 -17.43 9.58 -9.44
N GLY A 58 -16.62 8.96 -8.59
CA GLY A 58 -17.11 8.19 -7.43
C GLY A 58 -17.74 6.85 -7.78
N THR A 59 -17.53 6.36 -9.00
CA THR A 59 -18.11 5.11 -9.56
C THR A 59 -17.09 4.00 -9.71
N LEU A 60 -15.88 4.15 -9.14
CA LEU A 60 -14.83 3.14 -9.22
C LEU A 60 -15.28 1.83 -8.56
N ASP A 61 -15.25 0.73 -9.32
CA ASP A 61 -15.23 -0.62 -8.76
C ASP A 61 -13.81 -0.97 -8.32
N VAL A 62 -13.62 -1.06 -7.00
CA VAL A 62 -12.31 -1.33 -6.41
C VAL A 62 -11.82 -2.75 -6.73
N HIS A 63 -12.70 -3.72 -6.90
CA HIS A 63 -12.34 -5.10 -7.26
C HIS A 63 -11.80 -5.16 -8.68
N ASP A 64 -12.45 -4.48 -9.63
CA ASP A 64 -11.96 -4.37 -11.01
C ASP A 64 -10.62 -3.65 -11.07
N TYR A 65 -10.46 -2.59 -10.29
CA TYR A 65 -9.18 -1.88 -10.19
C TYR A 65 -8.06 -2.77 -9.66
N VAL A 66 -8.30 -3.50 -8.57
CA VAL A 66 -7.29 -4.39 -7.98
C VAL A 66 -6.91 -5.52 -8.94
N ARG A 67 -7.88 -6.10 -9.67
CA ARG A 67 -7.60 -7.07 -10.73
C ARG A 67 -6.68 -6.51 -11.80
N PHE A 68 -6.90 -5.26 -12.22
CA PHE A 68 -6.06 -4.56 -13.17
C PHE A 68 -4.66 -4.27 -12.60
N ALA A 69 -4.57 -3.65 -11.44
CA ALA A 69 -3.32 -3.23 -10.81
C ALA A 69 -2.39 -4.43 -10.49
N THR A 70 -2.97 -5.61 -10.22
CA THR A 70 -2.22 -6.82 -9.89
C THR A 70 -1.99 -7.75 -11.09
N GLU A 71 -2.52 -7.47 -12.27
CA GLU A 71 -2.45 -8.36 -13.44
C GLU A 71 -1.01 -8.71 -13.83
N ALA A 72 -0.14 -7.70 -13.93
CA ALA A 72 1.26 -7.89 -14.33
C ALA A 72 2.02 -8.81 -13.36
N LEU A 73 1.88 -8.60 -12.05
CA LEU A 73 2.56 -9.43 -11.04
C LEU A 73 2.02 -10.87 -11.00
N ARG A 74 0.70 -11.05 -11.19
CA ARG A 74 0.08 -12.39 -11.18
C ARG A 74 0.57 -13.26 -12.33
N LEU A 75 0.76 -12.66 -13.51
CA LEU A 75 1.25 -13.36 -14.70
C LEU A 75 2.73 -13.80 -14.58
N ARG A 76 3.50 -13.19 -13.70
CA ARG A 76 4.94 -13.47 -13.53
C ARG A 76 5.24 -14.48 -12.41
N GLY A 77 4.33 -14.65 -11.48
CA GLY A 77 4.50 -15.53 -10.33
C GLY A 77 5.36 -14.94 -9.21
N ALA A 78 5.43 -15.65 -8.09
CA ALA A 78 5.92 -15.13 -6.81
C ALA A 78 7.39 -14.70 -6.85
N GLU A 79 8.27 -15.53 -7.44
CA GLU A 79 9.71 -15.27 -7.44
C GLU A 79 10.08 -14.02 -8.27
N GLU A 80 9.57 -13.95 -9.51
CA GLU A 80 9.84 -12.82 -10.40
C GLU A 80 9.21 -11.54 -9.85
N ALA A 81 8.00 -11.62 -9.29
CA ALA A 81 7.32 -10.48 -8.68
C ALA A 81 8.07 -9.96 -7.44
N ALA A 82 8.58 -10.85 -6.58
CA ALA A 82 9.39 -10.45 -5.41
C ALA A 82 10.70 -9.78 -5.85
N ALA A 83 11.38 -10.31 -6.86
CA ALA A 83 12.60 -9.70 -7.40
C ALA A 83 12.33 -8.30 -7.99
N ALA A 84 11.24 -8.15 -8.72
CA ALA A 84 10.81 -6.85 -9.27
C ALA A 84 10.44 -5.86 -8.17
N ASN A 85 9.72 -6.29 -7.13
CA ASN A 85 9.40 -5.44 -5.98
C ASN A 85 10.66 -4.98 -5.24
N ALA A 86 11.62 -5.87 -4.98
CA ALA A 86 12.89 -5.50 -4.38
C ALA A 86 13.67 -4.47 -5.22
N ARG A 87 13.57 -4.58 -6.55
CA ARG A 87 14.15 -3.59 -7.47
C ARG A 87 13.40 -2.26 -7.43
N PHE A 88 12.06 -2.29 -7.41
CA PHE A 88 11.21 -1.12 -7.25
C PHE A 88 11.53 -0.35 -5.97
N LEU A 89 11.66 -1.06 -4.85
CA LEU A 89 12.05 -0.43 -3.58
C LEU A 89 13.37 0.34 -3.70
N ARG A 90 14.40 -0.26 -4.31
CA ARG A 90 15.73 0.39 -4.43
C ARG A 90 15.73 1.54 -5.40
N GLU A 91 15.05 1.43 -6.54
CA GLU A 91 15.14 2.39 -7.64
C GLU A 91 14.14 3.55 -7.52
N VAL A 92 12.99 3.33 -6.87
CA VAL A 92 11.90 4.29 -6.81
C VAL A 92 11.60 4.73 -5.38
N VAL A 93 11.33 3.78 -4.48
CA VAL A 93 10.84 4.11 -3.14
C VAL A 93 11.93 4.71 -2.25
N GLN A 94 13.08 4.05 -2.14
CA GLN A 94 14.17 4.51 -1.27
C GLN A 94 14.62 5.94 -1.59
N PRO A 95 14.81 6.32 -2.87
CA PRO A 95 15.17 7.71 -3.21
C PRO A 95 14.08 8.73 -2.89
N ALA A 96 12.81 8.30 -2.82
CA ALA A 96 11.68 9.16 -2.52
C ALA A 96 11.49 9.40 -1.01
N ILE A 97 12.01 8.53 -0.14
CA ILE A 97 11.88 8.67 1.31
C ILE A 97 12.57 9.94 1.78
N ARG A 98 11.86 10.75 2.54
CA ARG A 98 12.37 12.03 3.06
C ARG A 98 12.64 11.98 4.56
N GLN A 99 13.71 12.63 4.98
CA GLN A 99 14.13 12.67 6.38
C GLN A 99 13.02 13.14 7.34
N PRO A 100 12.18 14.15 7.03
CA PRO A 100 11.10 14.56 7.92
C PRO A 100 10.09 13.46 8.24
N ALA A 101 9.79 12.56 7.28
CA ALA A 101 8.91 11.41 7.53
C ALA A 101 9.54 10.42 8.51
N LEU A 102 10.83 10.12 8.34
CA LEU A 102 11.58 9.25 9.26
C LEU A 102 11.68 9.84 10.66
N ASP A 103 11.92 11.14 10.76
CA ASP A 103 12.00 11.85 12.04
C ASP A 103 10.65 11.87 12.76
N LEU A 104 9.54 12.04 12.02
CA LEU A 104 8.19 11.98 12.56
C LEU A 104 7.88 10.58 13.10
N LEU A 105 8.16 9.52 12.34
CA LEU A 105 7.98 8.13 12.77
C LEU A 105 8.80 7.81 14.02
N ARG A 106 10.05 8.30 14.06
CA ARG A 106 10.93 8.14 15.23
C ARG A 106 10.36 8.85 16.45
N ALA A 107 9.92 10.10 16.31
CA ALA A 107 9.36 10.87 17.41
C ALA A 107 8.14 10.20 18.05
N HIS A 108 7.27 9.56 17.27
CA HIS A 108 6.13 8.80 17.79
C HIS A 108 6.59 7.54 18.53
N ARG A 109 7.54 6.79 17.96
CA ARG A 109 8.11 5.60 18.62
C ARG A 109 8.80 5.95 19.95
N ASP A 110 9.61 7.00 19.96
CA ASP A 110 10.31 7.47 21.17
C ASP A 110 9.34 7.96 22.25
N ALA A 111 8.17 8.45 21.84
CA ALA A 111 7.07 8.81 22.73
C ALA A 111 6.26 7.60 23.27
N GLY A 112 6.59 6.37 22.83
CA GLY A 112 5.90 5.14 23.20
C GLY A 112 4.58 4.92 22.48
N ASP A 113 4.35 5.59 21.35
CA ASP A 113 3.17 5.40 20.52
C ASP A 113 3.29 4.13 19.69
N GLN A 114 2.19 3.42 19.54
CA GLN A 114 2.08 2.36 18.53
C GLN A 114 1.86 3.01 17.17
N VAL A 115 2.75 2.74 16.21
CA VAL A 115 2.69 3.35 14.87
C VAL A 115 2.08 2.37 13.89
N LEU A 116 1.06 2.80 13.17
CA LEU A 116 0.32 2.02 12.19
C LEU A 116 0.20 2.79 10.87
N ILE A 117 0.48 2.12 9.76
CA ILE A 117 0.17 2.64 8.42
C ILE A 117 -1.17 2.08 7.97
N ILE A 118 -2.06 2.94 7.44
CA ILE A 118 -3.30 2.56 6.79
C ILE A 118 -3.36 3.17 5.39
N THR A 119 -3.46 2.34 4.36
CA THR A 119 -3.40 2.77 2.96
C THR A 119 -4.44 2.09 2.09
N ALA A 120 -4.89 2.75 1.02
CA ALA A 120 -5.78 2.18 0.02
C ALA A 120 -5.04 1.36 -1.05
N THR A 121 -3.72 1.37 -1.05
CA THR A 121 -2.87 0.58 -1.94
C THR A 121 -2.76 -0.87 -1.42
N ASN A 122 -2.58 -1.82 -2.33
CA ASN A 122 -2.53 -3.24 -2.02
C ASN A 122 -1.25 -3.64 -1.22
N GLU A 123 -1.38 -4.73 -0.46
CA GLU A 123 -0.33 -5.20 0.45
C GLU A 123 0.97 -5.64 -0.25
N PHE A 124 0.89 -6.12 -1.50
CA PHE A 124 2.08 -6.53 -2.24
C PHE A 124 3.05 -5.37 -2.46
N VAL A 125 2.52 -4.20 -2.79
CA VAL A 125 3.32 -2.98 -2.98
C VAL A 125 3.72 -2.39 -1.63
N THR A 126 2.81 -2.30 -0.68
CA THR A 126 2.97 -1.46 0.51
C THR A 126 3.64 -2.14 1.70
N ARG A 127 3.54 -3.47 1.86
CA ARG A 127 4.18 -4.17 2.98
C ARG A 127 5.70 -4.01 3.00
N PRO A 128 6.43 -4.21 1.89
CA PRO A 128 7.88 -3.98 1.88
C PRO A 128 8.24 -2.50 2.11
N ILE A 129 7.37 -1.57 1.72
CA ILE A 129 7.56 -0.13 1.99
C ILE A 129 7.40 0.15 3.49
N ALA A 130 6.38 -0.40 4.13
CA ALA A 130 6.15 -0.26 5.56
C ALA A 130 7.33 -0.83 6.38
N GLU A 131 7.84 -1.99 5.99
CA GLU A 131 9.05 -2.59 6.57
C GLU A 131 10.28 -1.69 6.41
N LEU A 132 10.48 -1.11 5.22
CA LEU A 132 11.58 -0.18 4.94
C LEU A 132 11.50 1.09 5.80
N LEU A 133 10.29 1.57 6.10
CA LEU A 133 10.03 2.69 7.01
C LEU A 133 10.15 2.28 8.49
N GLY A 134 10.36 1.00 8.77
CA GLY A 134 10.40 0.43 10.13
C GLY A 134 9.04 0.43 10.82
N VAL A 135 7.93 0.37 10.08
CA VAL A 135 6.56 0.30 10.60
C VAL A 135 5.95 -1.04 10.18
N PRO A 136 6.09 -2.10 10.98
CA PRO A 136 5.57 -3.43 10.63
C PRO A 136 4.04 -3.49 10.65
N GLU A 137 3.39 -2.63 11.44
CA GLU A 137 1.93 -2.57 11.52
C GLU A 137 1.35 -1.86 10.29
N LEU A 138 0.62 -2.63 9.47
CA LEU A 138 0.08 -2.17 8.20
C LEU A 138 -1.35 -2.69 8.00
N VAL A 139 -2.26 -1.79 7.70
CA VAL A 139 -3.62 -2.07 7.20
C VAL A 139 -3.68 -1.57 5.76
N ALA A 140 -3.64 -2.50 4.81
CA ALA A 140 -3.66 -2.27 3.37
C ALA A 140 -4.83 -3.02 2.73
N VAL A 141 -5.04 -2.86 1.42
CA VAL A 141 -5.92 -3.77 0.67
C VAL A 141 -5.24 -5.13 0.64
N GLU A 142 -5.86 -6.10 1.31
CA GLU A 142 -5.38 -7.47 1.34
C GLU A 142 -5.78 -8.22 0.08
N LEU A 143 -4.85 -8.99 -0.46
CA LEU A 143 -5.06 -9.77 -1.68
C LEU A 143 -5.39 -11.23 -1.33
N GLU A 144 -6.41 -11.78 -1.99
CA GLU A 144 -6.72 -13.19 -1.86
C GLU A 144 -5.61 -14.05 -2.46
N ARG A 145 -5.30 -15.17 -1.78
CA ARG A 145 -4.34 -16.17 -2.26
C ARG A 145 -5.06 -17.45 -2.67
N GLY A 146 -4.66 -18.00 -3.81
CA GLY A 146 -5.12 -19.28 -4.32
C GLY A 146 -4.45 -20.49 -3.63
N PRO A 147 -4.77 -21.71 -4.11
CA PRO A 147 -4.20 -22.94 -3.56
C PRO A 147 -2.69 -23.07 -3.71
N ASP A 148 -2.08 -22.34 -4.65
CA ASP A 148 -0.65 -22.25 -4.91
C ASP A 148 0.05 -21.16 -4.07
N ASP A 149 -0.67 -20.59 -3.09
CA ASP A 149 -0.25 -19.47 -2.25
C ASP A 149 0.13 -18.20 -3.04
N TRP A 150 -0.36 -18.08 -4.28
CA TRP A 150 -0.17 -16.88 -5.07
C TRP A 150 -1.48 -16.09 -5.23
N PHE A 151 -1.36 -14.82 -5.59
CA PHE A 151 -2.50 -13.90 -5.67
C PHE A 151 -3.48 -14.26 -6.79
N THR A 152 -4.78 -14.29 -6.47
CA THR A 152 -5.87 -14.56 -7.43
C THR A 152 -6.24 -13.32 -8.24
N GLY A 153 -5.98 -12.13 -7.69
CA GLY A 153 -6.45 -10.84 -8.19
C GLY A 153 -7.70 -10.33 -7.48
N GLU A 154 -8.24 -11.13 -6.58
CA GLU A 154 -9.38 -10.74 -5.75
C GLU A 154 -8.91 -10.12 -4.44
N ILE A 155 -9.80 -9.31 -3.84
CA ILE A 155 -9.58 -8.70 -2.53
C ILE A 155 -10.01 -9.69 -1.45
N ARG A 156 -9.19 -9.83 -0.42
CA ARG A 156 -9.55 -10.54 0.80
C ARG A 156 -10.15 -9.57 1.81
N GLY A 157 -11.39 -9.81 2.22
CA GLY A 157 -12.07 -8.98 3.22
C GLY A 157 -12.50 -7.62 2.71
N ILE A 158 -12.43 -6.60 3.58
CA ILE A 158 -12.90 -5.24 3.29
C ILE A 158 -11.74 -4.43 2.70
N PRO A 159 -11.89 -3.82 1.51
CA PRO A 159 -10.87 -2.95 0.95
C PRO A 159 -10.69 -1.68 1.79
N THR A 160 -9.44 -1.27 2.03
CA THR A 160 -9.07 -0.10 2.82
C THR A 160 -9.28 1.22 2.06
N MET A 161 -10.47 1.41 1.49
CA MET A 161 -10.84 2.60 0.72
C MET A 161 -12.08 3.26 1.33
N ARG A 162 -12.09 4.58 1.45
CA ARG A 162 -13.21 5.38 1.97
C ARG A 162 -13.70 4.82 3.32
N GLU A 163 -14.98 4.44 3.42
CA GLU A 163 -15.60 3.85 4.62
C GLU A 163 -14.92 2.56 5.05
N GLY A 164 -14.35 1.80 4.11
CA GLY A 164 -13.57 0.60 4.40
C GLY A 164 -12.33 0.87 5.25
N LYS A 165 -11.69 2.05 5.15
CA LYS A 165 -10.60 2.44 6.06
C LYS A 165 -11.07 2.44 7.53
N VAL A 166 -12.27 2.96 7.79
CA VAL A 166 -12.83 3.01 9.16
C VAL A 166 -13.11 1.61 9.67
N GLN A 167 -13.79 0.78 8.86
CA GLN A 167 -14.13 -0.60 9.24
C GLN A 167 -12.89 -1.44 9.51
N ARG A 168 -11.88 -1.36 8.63
CA ARG A 168 -10.61 -2.07 8.80
C ARG A 168 -9.82 -1.58 10.03
N MET A 169 -9.93 -0.29 10.35
CA MET A 169 -9.34 0.25 11.57
C MET A 169 -10.05 -0.27 12.82
N GLU A 170 -11.39 -0.36 12.81
CA GLU A 170 -12.17 -0.92 13.92
C GLU A 170 -11.87 -2.41 14.12
N GLU A 171 -11.74 -3.20 13.04
CA GLU A 171 -11.29 -4.60 13.09
C GLU A 171 -9.91 -4.71 13.74
N TRP A 172 -8.96 -3.87 13.29
CA TRP A 172 -7.61 -3.86 13.84
C TRP A 172 -7.61 -3.52 15.34
N LEU A 173 -8.35 -2.47 15.75
CA LEU A 173 -8.48 -2.06 17.16
C LEU A 173 -9.12 -3.14 18.04
N SER A 174 -10.02 -3.95 17.47
CA SER A 174 -10.69 -5.05 18.19
C SER A 174 -9.77 -6.25 18.41
N ALA A 175 -8.70 -6.39 17.60
CA ALA A 175 -7.73 -7.47 17.67
C ALA A 175 -6.50 -7.15 18.53
N HIS A 176 -6.29 -5.87 18.88
CA HIS A 176 -5.12 -5.35 19.61
C HIS A 176 -5.53 -4.56 20.84
#